data_8bc518e992c8df4ff3d9ed9cb3999d83
#
_entry.id   8bc518e992c8df4ff3d9ed9cb3999d83
#
_cell.length_a   1.000
_cell.length_b   1.000
_cell.length_c   1.000
_cell.angle_alpha   90.00
_cell.angle_beta   90.00
_cell.angle_gamma   90.00
#
_symmetry.space_group_name_H-M   'P 1'
#
loop_
_entity.id
_entity.type
_entity.pdbx_description
1 polymer ?
#
loop_
_entity_poly.entity_id
_entity_poly.type
_entity_poly.pdbx_seq_one_letter_code
_entity_poly.pdbx_strand_id
1 'polypeptide(L)'
;MPYLKNYLDKIIERGNVGLAESISNTAEEVGNNYLKNFSFTSHEIGLLLGNVQAGKTGQMFGIMSKATDLGFPVFVLLTTDNVVLQQQTLDRVKADLDGFCICGENDARVFADNSLMLPTIVVLKKNARILKLWANIFNSTGFMRGNPLFIVDDEADAASLNTLVNKNRQSSINKYLESIRNGAASSLYLQVTGTPQSIFLQTRESGWHPFFTCLLYTSP
;
A
#
# COMPACT_ATOMS: atom_id res chain seq x y z
N MET A 1 -7.70 -5.49 -18.57
CA MET A 1 -8.54 -4.27 -18.40
C MET A 1 -7.65 -3.22 -17.80
N PRO A 2 -7.57 -1.99 -18.30
CA PRO A 2 -6.67 -0.99 -17.72
C PRO A 2 -7.28 -0.45 -16.40
N TYR A 3 -6.77 -0.92 -15.27
CA TYR A 3 -7.27 -0.59 -13.94
C TYR A 3 -7.16 0.90 -13.61
N LEU A 4 -6.01 1.53 -13.96
CA LEU A 4 -5.83 2.96 -13.76
C LEU A 4 -6.89 3.75 -14.54
N LYS A 5 -7.10 3.43 -15.81
CA LYS A 5 -8.08 4.13 -16.65
C LYS A 5 -9.48 4.02 -16.04
N ASN A 6 -9.92 2.83 -15.63
CA ASN A 6 -11.25 2.63 -15.04
C ASN A 6 -11.42 3.46 -13.76
N TYR A 7 -10.39 3.52 -12.92
CA TYR A 7 -10.43 4.32 -11.71
C TYR A 7 -10.53 5.83 -12.02
N LEU A 8 -9.75 6.33 -12.99
CA LEU A 8 -9.79 7.74 -13.40
C LEU A 8 -11.15 8.11 -14.03
N ASP A 9 -11.69 7.28 -14.90
CA ASP A 9 -13.00 7.49 -15.53
C ASP A 9 -14.09 7.65 -14.44
N LYS A 10 -14.06 6.83 -13.38
CA LYS A 10 -14.99 6.92 -12.26
C LYS A 10 -14.89 8.23 -11.46
N ILE A 11 -13.68 8.77 -11.32
CA ILE A 11 -13.46 10.09 -10.67
C ILE A 11 -14.00 11.22 -11.55
N ILE A 12 -13.79 11.14 -12.86
CA ILE A 12 -14.28 12.09 -13.84
C ILE A 12 -15.82 12.10 -13.87
N GLU A 13 -16.45 10.93 -13.85
CA GLU A 13 -17.92 10.81 -13.80
C GLU A 13 -18.53 11.45 -12.54
N ARG A 14 -17.77 11.52 -11.44
CA ARG A 14 -18.15 12.24 -10.21
C ARG A 14 -17.90 13.75 -10.27
N GLY A 15 -17.46 14.28 -11.43
CA GLY A 15 -17.19 15.70 -11.64
C GLY A 15 -15.83 16.20 -11.15
N ASN A 16 -14.91 15.31 -10.75
CA ASN A 16 -13.61 15.66 -10.17
C ASN A 16 -12.46 15.56 -11.19
N VAL A 17 -12.56 16.24 -12.32
CA VAL A 17 -11.59 16.16 -13.43
C VAL A 17 -10.17 16.52 -12.99
N GLY A 18 -9.99 17.63 -12.24
CA GLY A 18 -8.67 18.06 -11.76
C GLY A 18 -8.03 17.05 -10.81
N LEU A 19 -8.83 16.37 -9.96
CA LEU A 19 -8.34 15.29 -9.12
C LEU A 19 -7.90 14.09 -9.95
N ALA A 20 -8.66 13.71 -10.97
CA ALA A 20 -8.31 12.61 -11.87
C ALA A 20 -7.00 12.89 -12.61
N GLU A 21 -6.78 14.12 -13.08
CA GLU A 21 -5.53 14.54 -13.72
C GLU A 21 -4.35 14.47 -12.76
N SER A 22 -4.50 14.99 -11.54
CA SER A 22 -3.46 14.90 -10.49
C SER A 22 -3.10 13.45 -10.17
N ILE A 23 -4.09 12.57 -10.03
CA ILE A 23 -3.87 11.14 -9.76
C ILE A 23 -3.17 10.47 -10.95
N SER A 24 -3.60 10.78 -12.17
CA SER A 24 -2.98 10.25 -13.39
C SER A 24 -1.50 10.60 -13.45
N ASN A 25 -1.15 11.87 -13.22
CA ASN A 25 0.22 12.35 -13.25
C ASN A 25 1.09 11.62 -12.23
N THR A 26 0.62 11.50 -10.98
CA THR A 26 1.36 10.77 -9.93
C THR A 26 1.51 9.28 -10.26
N ALA A 27 0.43 8.63 -10.68
CA ALA A 27 0.45 7.21 -11.00
C ALA A 27 1.36 6.90 -12.20
N GLU A 28 1.37 7.76 -13.22
CA GLU A 28 2.26 7.65 -14.36
C GLU A 28 3.73 7.93 -13.98
N GLU A 29 3.99 8.93 -13.15
CA GLU A 29 5.35 9.23 -12.66
C GLU A 29 5.92 8.03 -11.88
N VAL A 30 5.18 7.52 -10.89
CA VAL A 30 5.59 6.34 -10.12
C VAL A 30 5.70 5.11 -11.03
N GLY A 31 4.72 4.92 -11.92
CA GLY A 31 4.72 3.83 -12.88
C GLY A 31 5.92 3.82 -13.79
N ASN A 32 6.25 4.95 -14.41
CA ASN A 32 7.32 5.05 -15.40
C ASN A 32 8.71 5.04 -14.78
N ASN A 33 8.89 5.71 -13.64
CA ASN A 33 10.20 5.89 -13.03
C ASN A 33 10.61 4.71 -12.13
N TYR A 34 9.65 4.03 -11.50
CA TYR A 34 9.96 3.02 -10.49
C TYR A 34 9.32 1.65 -10.78
N LEU A 35 8.02 1.58 -11.10
CA LEU A 35 7.34 0.29 -11.24
C LEU A 35 7.73 -0.48 -12.50
N LYS A 36 7.92 0.19 -13.64
CA LYS A 36 8.34 -0.45 -14.90
C LYS A 36 9.72 -1.10 -14.82
N ASN A 37 10.58 -0.51 -13.99
CA ASN A 37 11.95 -0.96 -13.78
C ASN A 37 12.10 -1.79 -12.49
N PHE A 38 10.99 -2.10 -11.81
CA PHE A 38 11.02 -2.88 -10.60
C PHE A 38 11.58 -4.27 -10.89
N SER A 39 12.59 -4.64 -10.10
CA SER A 39 13.13 -5.99 -10.16
C SER A 39 12.22 -6.94 -9.38
N PHE A 40 11.52 -7.82 -10.09
CA PHE A 40 10.68 -8.84 -9.45
C PHE A 40 11.47 -9.90 -8.66
N THR A 41 12.70 -9.58 -8.28
CA THR A 41 13.60 -10.42 -7.46
C THR A 41 14.11 -9.68 -6.22
N SER A 42 13.66 -8.44 -5.99
CA SER A 42 14.12 -7.60 -4.87
C SER A 42 12.98 -7.19 -3.94
N HIS A 43 13.37 -6.69 -2.76
CA HIS A 43 12.47 -6.06 -1.80
C HIS A 43 12.84 -4.58 -1.66
N GLU A 44 12.04 -3.70 -2.23
CA GLU A 44 12.31 -2.26 -2.30
C GLU A 44 11.38 -1.46 -1.40
N ILE A 45 11.79 -0.26 -1.03
CA ILE A 45 11.01 0.70 -0.24
C ILE A 45 10.98 2.02 -0.98
N GLY A 46 9.79 2.57 -1.18
CA GLY A 46 9.55 3.89 -1.72
C GLY A 46 8.90 4.80 -0.70
N LEU A 47 9.02 6.11 -0.91
CA LEU A 47 8.38 7.13 -0.10
C LEU A 47 7.53 8.04 -0.99
N LEU A 48 6.26 8.17 -0.65
CA LEU A 48 5.32 9.10 -1.26
C LEU A 48 5.04 10.23 -0.27
N LEU A 49 5.50 11.43 -0.61
CA LEU A 49 5.30 12.62 0.22
C LEU A 49 4.15 13.45 -0.32
N GLY A 50 3.17 13.76 0.54
CA GLY A 50 2.07 14.64 0.18
C GLY A 50 1.56 15.41 1.39
N ASN A 51 1.21 16.68 1.19
CA ASN A 51 0.61 17.51 2.23
C ASN A 51 -0.67 16.87 2.79
N VAL A 52 -1.03 17.22 4.04
CA VAL A 52 -2.15 16.61 4.80
C VAL A 52 -3.50 16.66 4.06
N GLN A 53 -3.69 17.58 3.12
CA GLN A 53 -4.93 17.75 2.34
C GLN A 53 -4.79 17.36 0.86
N ALA A 54 -3.72 16.71 0.46
CA ALA A 54 -3.38 16.43 -0.95
C ALA A 54 -4.16 15.26 -1.60
N GLY A 55 -5.26 14.80 -1.04
CA GLY A 55 -6.01 13.67 -1.60
C GLY A 55 -5.21 12.36 -1.61
N LYS A 56 -4.32 12.15 -0.64
CA LYS A 56 -3.38 10.99 -0.57
C LYS A 56 -4.05 9.65 -0.85
N THR A 57 -5.24 9.43 -0.32
CA THR A 57 -5.97 8.16 -0.56
C THR A 57 -6.26 7.93 -2.04
N GLY A 58 -6.69 8.97 -2.75
CA GLY A 58 -6.91 8.88 -4.21
C GLY A 58 -5.63 8.59 -4.97
N GLN A 59 -4.53 9.22 -4.57
CA GLN A 59 -3.21 8.98 -5.17
C GLN A 59 -2.73 7.53 -4.94
N MET A 60 -2.90 7.00 -3.71
CA MET A 60 -2.59 5.60 -3.40
C MET A 60 -3.40 4.63 -4.30
N PHE A 61 -4.69 4.89 -4.49
CA PHE A 61 -5.55 4.05 -5.35
C PHE A 61 -5.11 4.11 -6.81
N GLY A 62 -4.73 5.29 -7.32
CA GLY A 62 -4.17 5.45 -8.65
C GLY A 62 -2.86 4.67 -8.84
N ILE A 63 -1.94 4.76 -7.87
CA ILE A 63 -0.68 4.02 -7.89
C ILE A 63 -0.93 2.50 -7.85
N MET A 64 -1.84 2.02 -6.98
CA MET A 64 -2.20 0.59 -6.90
C MET A 64 -2.82 0.10 -8.21
N SER A 65 -3.70 0.89 -8.83
CA SER A 65 -4.29 0.58 -10.13
C SER A 65 -3.23 0.51 -11.23
N LYS A 66 -2.28 1.47 -11.25
CA LYS A 66 -1.14 1.45 -12.19
C LYS A 66 -0.22 0.25 -11.95
N ALA A 67 0.06 -0.07 -10.69
CA ALA A 67 0.87 -1.25 -10.35
C ALA A 67 0.19 -2.56 -10.81
N THR A 68 -1.14 -2.63 -10.72
CA THR A 68 -1.90 -3.76 -11.26
C THR A 68 -1.74 -3.88 -12.78
N ASP A 69 -1.81 -2.76 -13.51
CA ASP A 69 -1.56 -2.73 -14.96
C ASP A 69 -0.12 -3.16 -15.32
N LEU A 70 0.81 -3.06 -14.38
CA LEU A 70 2.22 -3.46 -14.51
C LEU A 70 2.54 -4.84 -13.91
N GLY A 71 1.53 -5.61 -13.49
CA GLY A 71 1.69 -7.01 -13.11
C GLY A 71 1.77 -7.32 -11.62
N PHE A 72 1.44 -6.37 -10.73
CA PHE A 72 1.31 -6.66 -9.30
C PHE A 72 -0.07 -7.27 -9.01
N PRO A 73 -0.16 -8.52 -8.51
CA PRO A 73 -1.44 -9.19 -8.27
C PRO A 73 -1.95 -9.02 -6.83
N VAL A 74 -1.10 -8.66 -5.87
CA VAL A 74 -1.47 -8.61 -4.45
C VAL A 74 -1.02 -7.31 -3.81
N PHE A 75 -1.95 -6.69 -3.11
CA PHE A 75 -1.75 -5.44 -2.38
C PHE A 75 -2.12 -5.60 -0.91
N VAL A 76 -1.32 -5.01 -0.03
CA VAL A 76 -1.65 -4.82 1.38
C VAL A 76 -1.72 -3.32 1.64
N LEU A 77 -2.91 -2.81 1.97
CA LEU A 77 -3.10 -1.42 2.36
C LEU A 77 -3.15 -1.35 3.89
N LEU A 78 -2.13 -0.75 4.47
CA LEU A 78 -2.00 -0.57 5.91
C LEU A 78 -2.62 0.76 6.35
N THR A 79 -3.49 0.70 7.34
CA THR A 79 -4.07 1.87 8.00
C THR A 79 -3.55 1.99 9.43
N THR A 80 -3.81 3.12 10.09
CA THR A 80 -3.54 3.25 11.53
C THR A 80 -4.30 2.21 12.36
N ASP A 81 -3.92 2.01 13.64
CA ASP A 81 -4.60 1.09 14.56
C ASP A 81 -5.93 1.69 15.08
N ASN A 82 -6.77 2.14 14.14
CA ASN A 82 -8.08 2.71 14.40
C ASN A 82 -9.15 1.99 13.58
N VAL A 83 -10.15 1.40 14.27
CA VAL A 83 -11.20 0.60 13.64
C VAL A 83 -12.05 1.42 12.68
N VAL A 84 -12.39 2.66 13.03
CA VAL A 84 -13.24 3.52 12.22
C VAL A 84 -12.53 3.91 10.93
N LEU A 85 -11.26 4.32 11.02
CA LEU A 85 -10.45 4.69 9.85
C LEU A 85 -10.21 3.49 8.94
N GLN A 86 -9.95 2.32 9.50
CA GLN A 86 -9.79 1.10 8.72
C GLN A 86 -11.07 0.75 7.95
N GLN A 87 -12.24 0.82 8.61
CA GLN A 87 -13.52 0.56 7.96
C GLN A 87 -13.81 1.59 6.86
N GLN A 88 -13.61 2.86 7.12
CA GLN A 88 -13.76 3.91 6.11
C GLN A 88 -12.84 3.69 4.90
N THR A 89 -11.60 3.28 5.12
CA THR A 89 -10.67 2.96 4.03
C THR A 89 -11.16 1.75 3.25
N LEU A 90 -11.59 0.68 3.93
CA LEU A 90 -12.14 -0.52 3.28
C LEU A 90 -13.37 -0.19 2.42
N ASP A 91 -14.29 0.62 2.94
CA ASP A 91 -15.50 1.03 2.21
C ASP A 91 -15.14 1.88 0.97
N ARG A 92 -14.15 2.76 1.09
CA ARG A 92 -13.66 3.55 -0.05
C ARG A 92 -12.99 2.68 -1.11
N VAL A 93 -12.15 1.72 -0.71
CA VAL A 93 -11.55 0.77 -1.65
C VAL A 93 -12.63 0.02 -2.42
N LYS A 94 -13.67 -0.49 -1.71
CA LYS A 94 -14.80 -1.19 -2.33
C LYS A 94 -15.63 -0.30 -3.27
N ALA A 95 -15.77 0.99 -2.93
CA ALA A 95 -16.54 1.93 -3.72
C ALA A 95 -15.78 2.43 -4.96
N ASP A 96 -14.46 2.51 -4.89
CA ASP A 96 -13.65 3.20 -5.89
C ASP A 96 -12.90 2.25 -6.83
N LEU A 97 -12.52 1.05 -6.40
CA LEU A 97 -11.67 0.13 -7.17
C LEU A 97 -12.46 -1.09 -7.66
N ASP A 98 -12.88 -1.03 -8.91
CA ASP A 98 -13.58 -2.14 -9.57
C ASP A 98 -12.59 -3.18 -10.14
N GLY A 99 -13.01 -4.43 -10.19
CA GLY A 99 -12.22 -5.53 -10.75
C GLY A 99 -11.18 -6.11 -9.80
N PHE A 100 -11.17 -5.68 -8.53
CA PHE A 100 -10.34 -6.25 -7.48
C PHE A 100 -11.14 -7.18 -6.57
N CYS A 101 -10.49 -8.20 -6.04
CA CYS A 101 -10.94 -8.90 -4.85
C CYS A 101 -10.52 -8.08 -3.62
N ILE A 102 -11.48 -7.59 -2.84
CA ILE A 102 -11.19 -6.70 -1.72
C ILE A 102 -11.50 -7.41 -0.42
N CYS A 103 -10.47 -7.52 0.44
CA CYS A 103 -10.50 -8.22 1.71
C CYS A 103 -10.24 -7.25 2.87
N GLY A 104 -11.03 -7.33 3.92
CA GLY A 104 -10.74 -6.76 5.22
C GLY A 104 -10.02 -7.77 6.13
N GLU A 105 -9.85 -7.42 7.39
CA GLU A 105 -9.10 -8.22 8.38
C GLU A 105 -9.68 -9.63 8.61
N ASN A 106 -11.00 -9.79 8.43
CA ASN A 106 -11.73 -11.04 8.70
C ASN A 106 -11.98 -11.88 7.42
N ASP A 107 -11.52 -11.42 6.27
CA ASP A 107 -11.88 -11.99 4.96
C ASP A 107 -10.83 -13.01 4.45
N ALA A 108 -10.16 -13.73 5.37
CA ALA A 108 -9.15 -14.74 5.04
C ALA A 108 -9.67 -15.82 4.07
N ARG A 109 -10.94 -16.21 4.21
CA ARG A 109 -11.58 -17.17 3.32
C ARG A 109 -11.79 -16.59 1.93
N VAL A 110 -12.26 -15.35 1.83
CA VAL A 110 -12.45 -14.65 0.54
C VAL A 110 -11.11 -14.54 -0.19
N PHE A 111 -10.03 -14.20 0.52
CA PHE A 111 -8.67 -14.18 -0.03
C PHE A 111 -8.25 -15.55 -0.59
N ALA A 112 -8.46 -16.62 0.19
CA ALA A 112 -8.10 -17.97 -0.23
C ALA A 112 -8.94 -18.46 -1.42
N ASP A 113 -10.24 -18.22 -1.39
CA ASP A 113 -11.19 -18.65 -2.44
C ASP A 113 -10.93 -17.90 -3.76
N ASN A 114 -10.49 -16.63 -3.72
CA ASN A 114 -10.13 -15.87 -4.92
C ASN A 114 -8.93 -16.49 -5.65
N SER A 115 -7.99 -17.09 -4.96
CA SER A 115 -6.79 -17.76 -5.53
C SER A 115 -6.07 -16.93 -6.60
N LEU A 116 -6.05 -15.59 -6.43
CA LEU A 116 -5.50 -14.59 -7.37
C LEU A 116 -6.16 -14.60 -8.77
N MET A 117 -7.39 -15.08 -8.90
CA MET A 117 -8.17 -14.95 -10.15
C MET A 117 -8.42 -13.46 -10.48
N LEU A 118 -8.59 -12.63 -9.44
CA LEU A 118 -8.59 -11.17 -9.53
C LEU A 118 -7.42 -10.61 -8.72
N PRO A 119 -6.84 -9.47 -9.12
CA PRO A 119 -5.91 -8.76 -8.26
C PRO A 119 -6.57 -8.49 -6.91
N THR A 120 -5.83 -8.67 -5.84
CA THR A 120 -6.39 -8.66 -4.49
C THR A 120 -5.83 -7.52 -3.66
N ILE A 121 -6.72 -6.79 -2.98
CA ILE A 121 -6.36 -5.76 -2.00
C ILE A 121 -6.80 -6.22 -0.62
N VAL A 122 -5.86 -6.29 0.32
CA VAL A 122 -6.13 -6.62 1.72
C VAL A 122 -5.91 -5.36 2.57
N VAL A 123 -6.97 -4.87 3.22
CA VAL A 123 -6.94 -3.65 4.06
C VAL A 123 -6.78 -4.04 5.52
N LEU A 124 -5.63 -3.72 6.12
CA LEU A 124 -5.25 -4.12 7.47
C LEU A 124 -4.88 -2.93 8.35
N LYS A 125 -5.20 -3.02 9.64
CA LYS A 125 -4.64 -2.10 10.65
C LYS A 125 -3.19 -2.45 10.97
N LYS A 126 -2.39 -1.44 11.29
CA LYS A 126 -1.03 -1.59 11.86
C LYS A 126 -1.10 -2.10 13.31
N ASN A 127 -1.60 -3.31 13.48
CA ASN A 127 -1.78 -4.00 14.75
C ASN A 127 -1.03 -5.34 14.72
N ALA A 128 -0.17 -5.60 15.71
CA ALA A 128 0.68 -6.78 15.73
C ALA A 128 -0.09 -8.11 15.66
N ARG A 129 -1.29 -8.19 16.28
CA ARG A 129 -2.14 -9.40 16.25
C ARG A 129 -2.69 -9.64 14.84
N ILE A 130 -3.18 -8.59 14.18
CA ILE A 130 -3.74 -8.67 12.82
C ILE A 130 -2.64 -9.01 11.82
N LEU A 131 -1.50 -8.32 11.89
CA LEU A 131 -0.36 -8.57 11.00
C LEU A 131 0.20 -9.99 11.19
N LYS A 132 0.26 -10.50 12.42
CA LYS A 132 0.63 -11.90 12.70
C LYS A 132 -0.33 -12.89 12.02
N LEU A 133 -1.63 -12.64 12.16
CA LEU A 133 -2.66 -13.49 11.53
C LEU A 133 -2.47 -13.53 10.01
N TRP A 134 -2.35 -12.37 9.38
CA TRP A 134 -2.24 -12.28 7.93
C TRP A 134 -0.88 -12.76 7.40
N ALA A 135 0.21 -12.59 8.16
CA ALA A 135 1.49 -13.22 7.82
C ALA A 135 1.35 -14.75 7.73
N ASN A 136 0.62 -15.36 8.68
CA ASN A 136 0.35 -16.81 8.65
C ASN A 136 -0.54 -17.20 7.46
N ILE A 137 -1.59 -16.41 7.15
CA ILE A 137 -2.47 -16.66 6.00
C ILE A 137 -1.70 -16.62 4.70
N PHE A 138 -0.91 -15.58 4.46
CA PHE A 138 -0.08 -15.44 3.27
C PHE A 138 0.91 -16.60 3.13
N ASN A 139 1.59 -16.98 4.22
CA ASN A 139 2.55 -18.08 4.21
C ASN A 139 1.87 -19.45 3.98
N SER A 140 0.66 -19.67 4.54
CA SER A 140 -0.06 -20.95 4.43
C SER A 140 -0.71 -21.17 3.07
N THR A 141 -1.20 -20.13 2.43
CA THR A 141 -1.86 -20.24 1.10
C THR A 141 -0.88 -20.47 -0.04
N GLY A 142 0.40 -20.16 0.15
CA GLY A 142 1.41 -20.29 -0.89
C GLY A 142 1.29 -19.31 -2.05
N PHE A 143 0.24 -18.46 -2.09
CA PHE A 143 0.00 -17.50 -3.18
C PHE A 143 1.09 -16.46 -3.33
N MET A 144 1.78 -16.15 -2.24
CA MET A 144 2.88 -15.18 -2.25
C MET A 144 4.16 -15.73 -2.86
N ARG A 145 4.29 -17.07 -2.95
CA ARG A 145 5.47 -17.70 -3.56
C ARG A 145 5.40 -17.51 -5.07
N GLY A 146 6.36 -16.77 -5.61
CA GLY A 146 6.43 -16.48 -7.05
C GLY A 146 5.63 -15.24 -7.48
N ASN A 147 4.91 -14.57 -6.58
CA ASN A 147 4.18 -13.34 -6.89
C ASN A 147 4.80 -12.12 -6.19
N PRO A 148 4.84 -10.96 -6.87
CA PRO A 148 5.22 -9.71 -6.25
C PRO A 148 4.11 -9.19 -5.32
N LEU A 149 4.52 -8.61 -4.19
CA LEU A 149 3.65 -7.97 -3.23
C LEU A 149 3.84 -6.46 -3.23
N PHE A 150 2.75 -5.71 -3.27
CA PHE A 150 2.78 -4.27 -3.09
C PHE A 150 2.14 -3.88 -1.76
N ILE A 151 2.92 -3.32 -0.85
CA ILE A 151 2.43 -2.82 0.44
C ILE A 151 2.35 -1.30 0.36
N VAL A 152 1.20 -0.73 0.69
CA VAL A 152 1.00 0.71 0.85
C VAL A 152 0.77 1.00 2.32
N ASP A 153 1.64 1.78 2.93
CA ASP A 153 1.56 2.14 4.35
C ASP A 153 1.08 3.59 4.49
N ASP A 154 -0.22 3.76 4.75
CA ASP A 154 -0.81 5.07 5.00
C ASP A 154 -0.42 5.56 6.40
N GLU A 155 -0.02 6.84 6.50
CA GLU A 155 0.54 7.44 7.72
C GLU A 155 1.74 6.63 8.26
N ALA A 156 2.71 6.37 7.40
CA ALA A 156 3.89 5.58 7.74
C ALA A 156 4.73 6.15 8.90
N ASP A 157 4.65 7.46 9.12
CA ASP A 157 5.29 8.17 10.24
C ASP A 157 4.60 7.94 11.59
N ALA A 158 3.31 7.61 11.62
CA ALA A 158 2.55 7.43 12.87
C ALA A 158 3.07 6.26 13.73
N ALA A 159 3.64 5.22 13.10
CA ALA A 159 4.24 4.09 13.81
C ALA A 159 5.71 4.33 14.21
N SER A 160 6.36 5.37 13.71
CA SER A 160 7.78 5.65 13.90
C SER A 160 8.08 6.60 15.06
N LEU A 161 7.07 7.22 15.67
CA LEU A 161 7.26 8.11 16.83
C LEU A 161 7.72 7.31 18.05
N ASN A 162 9.03 7.38 18.28
CA ASN A 162 9.79 6.71 19.32
C ASN A 162 9.51 7.27 20.71
N THR A 163 8.57 6.71 21.44
CA THR A 163 8.63 6.69 22.90
C THR A 163 9.09 5.29 23.35
N LEU A 164 9.85 5.22 24.43
CA LEU A 164 10.41 3.96 24.98
C LEU A 164 9.36 2.85 25.20
N VAL A 165 8.11 3.25 25.48
CA VAL A 165 6.95 2.34 25.62
C VAL A 165 6.55 1.70 24.28
N ASN A 166 6.82 2.35 23.16
CA ASN A 166 6.45 1.89 21.83
C ASN A 166 7.50 0.98 21.18
N LYS A 167 8.74 0.90 21.68
CA LYS A 167 9.82 0.10 21.05
C LYS A 167 9.44 -1.37 20.87
N ASN A 168 8.85 -2.00 21.88
CA ASN A 168 8.49 -3.42 21.80
C ASN A 168 7.28 -3.66 20.88
N ARG A 169 6.31 -2.73 20.85
CA ARG A 169 5.13 -2.80 19.97
C ARG A 169 5.53 -2.57 18.52
N GLN A 170 6.39 -1.59 18.27
CA GLN A 170 6.94 -1.28 16.96
C GLN A 170 7.81 -2.42 16.43
N SER A 171 8.66 -3.01 17.28
CA SER A 171 9.44 -4.20 16.96
C SER A 171 8.55 -5.37 16.52
N SER A 172 7.41 -5.58 17.16
CA SER A 172 6.47 -6.64 16.80
C SER A 172 5.76 -6.36 15.46
N ILE A 173 5.35 -5.11 15.21
CA ILE A 173 4.74 -4.69 13.93
C ILE A 173 5.75 -4.90 12.80
N ASN A 174 6.96 -4.37 12.93
CA ASN A 174 8.02 -4.50 11.92
C ASN A 174 8.36 -5.96 11.65
N LYS A 175 8.47 -6.79 12.69
CA LYS A 175 8.71 -8.24 12.55
C LYS A 175 7.65 -8.92 11.66
N TYR A 176 6.37 -8.61 11.85
CA TYR A 176 5.33 -9.23 11.05
C TYR A 176 5.23 -8.65 9.65
N LEU A 177 5.52 -7.36 9.46
CA LEU A 177 5.64 -6.75 8.13
C LEU A 177 6.82 -7.36 7.35
N GLU A 178 7.96 -7.57 7.99
CA GLU A 178 9.09 -8.29 7.40
C GLU A 178 8.70 -9.74 7.04
N SER A 179 7.97 -10.43 7.91
CA SER A 179 7.47 -11.78 7.62
C SER A 179 6.54 -11.81 6.41
N ILE A 180 5.67 -10.80 6.25
CA ILE A 180 4.80 -10.67 5.08
C ILE A 180 5.63 -10.38 3.82
N ARG A 181 6.57 -9.44 3.87
CA ARG A 181 7.44 -9.10 2.74
C ARG A 181 8.28 -10.28 2.28
N ASN A 182 8.95 -10.95 3.21
CA ASN A 182 9.85 -12.06 2.92
C ASN A 182 9.10 -13.35 2.50
N GLY A 183 7.80 -13.42 2.73
CA GLY A 183 6.94 -14.49 2.22
C GLY A 183 6.64 -14.37 0.73
N ALA A 184 6.82 -13.20 0.13
CA ALA A 184 6.64 -12.94 -1.29
C ALA A 184 7.94 -13.14 -2.09
N ALA A 185 7.84 -13.38 -3.39
CA ALA A 185 9.00 -13.48 -4.28
C ALA A 185 9.78 -12.16 -4.34
N SER A 186 9.07 -11.06 -4.29
CA SER A 186 9.58 -9.69 -4.27
C SER A 186 8.55 -8.78 -3.65
N SER A 187 8.94 -7.59 -3.19
CA SER A 187 7.97 -6.63 -2.67
C SER A 187 8.38 -5.20 -2.89
N LEU A 188 7.38 -4.36 -3.17
CA LEU A 188 7.51 -2.91 -3.05
C LEU A 188 6.73 -2.45 -1.81
N TYR A 189 7.39 -1.74 -0.91
CA TYR A 189 6.79 -1.13 0.27
C TYR A 189 6.76 0.38 0.09
N LEU A 190 5.57 0.95 -0.15
CA LEU A 190 5.37 2.37 -0.35
C LEU A 190 4.93 3.03 0.96
N GLN A 191 5.84 3.78 1.58
CA GLN A 191 5.54 4.62 2.73
C GLN A 191 4.83 5.88 2.25
N VAL A 192 3.66 6.21 2.84
CA VAL A 192 2.88 7.40 2.49
C VAL A 192 2.76 8.27 3.73
N THR A 193 3.21 9.53 3.65
CA THR A 193 3.14 10.45 4.78
C THR A 193 3.07 11.91 4.35
N GLY A 194 2.53 12.76 5.22
CA GLY A 194 2.63 14.23 5.13
C GLY A 194 3.73 14.81 6.00
N THR A 195 4.34 14.02 6.90
CA THR A 195 5.31 14.44 7.92
C THR A 195 6.54 13.53 7.94
N PRO A 196 7.44 13.64 6.93
CA PRO A 196 8.48 12.64 6.67
C PRO A 196 9.66 12.67 7.64
N GLN A 197 9.70 13.59 8.61
CA GLN A 197 10.85 13.82 9.49
C GLN A 197 11.32 12.52 10.17
N SER A 198 10.39 11.71 10.67
CA SER A 198 10.71 10.46 11.35
C SER A 198 11.24 9.38 10.42
N ILE A 199 10.84 9.39 9.14
CA ILE A 199 11.30 8.44 8.13
C ILE A 199 12.73 8.77 7.71
N PHE A 200 13.05 10.04 7.52
CA PHE A 200 14.42 10.48 7.18
C PHE A 200 15.42 10.31 8.33
N LEU A 201 14.95 10.23 9.58
CA LEU A 201 15.81 9.93 10.74
C LEU A 201 16.15 8.43 10.86
N GLN A 202 15.54 7.56 10.07
CA GLN A 202 15.90 6.15 10.03
C GLN A 202 17.28 6.00 9.40
N THR A 203 18.14 5.21 10.04
CA THR A 203 19.46 4.91 9.47
C THR A 203 19.33 4.04 8.23
N ARG A 204 20.22 4.22 7.26
CA ARG A 204 20.26 3.37 6.05
C ARG A 204 20.41 1.88 6.37
N GLU A 205 20.99 1.56 7.51
CA GLU A 205 21.18 0.19 8.00
C GLU A 205 19.89 -0.44 8.54
N SER A 206 18.83 0.34 8.77
CA SER A 206 17.58 -0.16 9.36
C SER A 206 16.77 -1.08 8.42
N GLY A 207 17.12 -1.16 7.14
CA GLY A 207 16.34 -1.90 6.13
C GLY A 207 14.98 -1.28 5.79
N TRP A 208 14.64 -0.12 6.39
CA TRP A 208 13.38 0.61 6.18
C TRP A 208 13.58 1.98 5.53
N HIS A 209 14.81 2.31 5.13
CA HIS A 209 15.12 3.56 4.46
C HIS A 209 14.61 3.51 3.01
N PRO A 210 13.88 4.52 2.53
CA PRO A 210 13.36 4.54 1.17
C PRO A 210 14.48 4.61 0.13
N PHE A 211 14.36 3.80 -0.90
CA PHE A 211 15.23 3.79 -2.08
C PHE A 211 14.91 4.96 -3.02
N PHE A 212 13.62 5.33 -3.10
CA PHE A 212 13.16 6.47 -3.89
C PHE A 212 12.14 7.32 -3.13
N THR A 213 11.99 8.57 -3.54
CA THR A 213 10.99 9.49 -3.01
C THR A 213 10.25 10.15 -4.17
N CYS A 214 8.92 10.08 -4.15
CA CYS A 214 8.03 10.80 -5.05
C CYS A 214 7.28 11.89 -4.28
N LEU A 215 7.17 13.07 -4.85
CA LEU A 215 6.44 14.20 -4.29
C LEU A 215 5.05 14.28 -4.93
N LEU A 216 4.01 14.34 -4.11
CA LEU A 216 2.68 14.67 -4.58
C LEU A 216 2.61 16.17 -4.88
N TYR A 217 2.45 16.52 -6.14
CA TYR A 217 2.15 17.89 -6.53
C TYR A 217 0.66 18.14 -6.28
N THR A 218 0.36 18.99 -5.30
CA THR A 218 -0.98 19.58 -5.20
C THR A 218 -1.05 20.67 -6.26
N SER A 219 -1.95 20.54 -7.23
CA SER A 219 -2.34 21.70 -8.03
C SER A 219 -2.88 22.79 -7.08
N PRO A 220 -2.50 24.06 -7.30
CA PRO A 220 -3.00 25.16 -6.50
C PRO A 220 -4.52 25.29 -6.60
#